data_50cdc59457daee700592a22833c665e5
#
_entry.id   50cdc59457daee700592a22833c665e5
#
_cell.length_a   1.000
_cell.length_b   1.000
_cell.length_c   1.000
_cell.angle_alpha   90.00
_cell.angle_beta   90.00
_cell.angle_gamma   90.00
#
_symmetry.space_group_name_H-M   'P 1'
#
loop_
_entity.id
_entity.type
_entity.pdbx_description
1 polymer ?
#
loop_
_entity_poly.entity_id
_entity_poly.type
_entity_poly.pdbx_seq_one_letter_code
_entity_poly.pdbx_strand_id
1 'polypeptide(L)'
;MKQYIYADNAATTQLDPQAFEAMIPWLRDEYGNASQPYSFSRKPKKAIAEARAVIAECINADPEEIYFTSGGTESDNWAIKGSAFSDSGHHATITSQIEHHAVLHSCEATERIGYPVAYLPADEEGRILPETLDRYISDRTRLVSVITANNEIGTIQDIAGLADISHAHGAM
;
A
#
# COMPACT_ATOMS: atom_id res chain seq x y z
N MET A 1 40.45 -4.23 4.86
CA MET A 1 39.03 -4.59 5.10
C MET A 1 38.38 -4.92 3.78
N LYS A 2 37.62 -6.00 3.66
CA LYS A 2 36.85 -6.27 2.44
C LYS A 2 35.76 -5.21 2.35
N GLN A 3 35.71 -4.46 1.23
CA GLN A 3 34.63 -3.54 0.95
C GLN A 3 33.43 -4.36 0.44
N TYR A 4 32.32 -4.33 1.16
CA TYR A 4 31.06 -4.94 0.70
C TYR A 4 30.31 -3.92 -0.17
N ILE A 5 29.78 -4.39 -1.28
CA ILE A 5 28.87 -3.61 -2.13
C ILE A 5 27.47 -4.18 -1.89
N TYR A 6 26.57 -3.36 -1.34
CA TYR A 6 25.16 -3.71 -1.20
C TYR A 6 24.38 -3.07 -2.36
N ALA A 7 23.73 -3.89 -3.18
CA ALA A 7 23.05 -3.46 -4.40
C ALA A 7 21.56 -3.89 -4.44
N ASP A 8 21.01 -4.34 -3.32
CA ASP A 8 19.62 -4.78 -3.20
C ASP A 8 18.77 -3.76 -2.42
N ASN A 9 18.78 -2.52 -2.90
CA ASN A 9 18.01 -1.43 -2.26
C ASN A 9 16.49 -1.57 -2.42
N ALA A 10 16.02 -2.46 -3.28
CA ALA A 10 14.61 -2.80 -3.38
C ALA A 10 14.12 -3.64 -2.18
N ALA A 11 15.00 -4.40 -1.55
CA ALA A 11 14.68 -5.17 -0.35
C ALA A 11 14.79 -4.31 0.92
N THR A 12 15.95 -3.63 1.13
CA THR A 12 16.20 -2.76 2.29
C THR A 12 17.10 -1.60 1.93
N THR A 13 17.00 -0.52 2.69
CA THR A 13 17.90 0.63 2.60
C THR A 13 18.47 0.98 3.96
N GLN A 14 19.60 1.68 3.98
CA GLN A 14 20.08 2.30 5.21
C GLN A 14 19.09 3.37 5.65
N LEU A 15 18.84 3.47 6.96
CA LEU A 15 18.06 4.57 7.51
C LEU A 15 18.76 5.91 7.25
N ASP A 16 17.99 6.88 6.76
CA ASP A 16 18.50 8.24 6.56
C ASP A 16 19.02 8.83 7.88
N PRO A 17 20.24 9.39 7.93
CA PRO A 17 20.82 9.94 9.15
C PRO A 17 19.99 11.04 9.80
N GLN A 18 19.32 11.90 9.03
CA GLN A 18 18.45 12.96 9.59
C GLN A 18 17.17 12.37 10.19
N ALA A 19 16.59 11.35 9.53
CA ALA A 19 15.46 10.62 10.07
C ALA A 19 15.83 9.92 11.39
N PHE A 20 17.01 9.28 11.45
CA PHE A 20 17.51 8.65 12.68
C PHE A 20 17.61 9.65 13.85
N GLU A 21 18.27 10.78 13.63
CA GLU A 21 18.41 11.82 14.67
C GLU A 21 17.04 12.37 15.11
N ALA A 22 16.10 12.54 14.17
CA ALA A 22 14.74 12.98 14.47
C ALA A 22 13.94 11.95 15.29
N MET A 23 14.26 10.66 15.19
CA MET A 23 13.58 9.60 15.96
C MET A 23 14.07 9.50 17.41
N ILE A 24 15.32 9.85 17.71
CA ILE A 24 15.95 9.66 19.02
C ILE A 24 15.12 10.25 20.19
N PRO A 25 14.62 11.49 20.14
CA PRO A 25 13.81 12.06 21.21
C PRO A 25 12.55 11.25 21.52
N TRP A 26 11.88 10.71 20.48
CA TRP A 26 10.66 9.91 20.63
C TRP A 26 10.91 8.52 21.22
N LEU A 27 12.08 7.96 20.96
CA LEU A 27 12.48 6.65 21.50
C LEU A 27 12.96 6.74 22.95
N ARG A 28 13.49 7.89 23.39
CA ARG A 28 14.12 8.07 24.68
C ARG A 28 13.31 8.90 25.66
N ASP A 29 12.82 10.07 25.25
CA ASP A 29 12.31 11.09 26.17
C ASP A 29 10.79 11.31 26.03
N GLU A 30 10.24 11.28 24.81
CA GLU A 30 8.87 11.67 24.46
C GLU A 30 7.99 10.43 24.16
N TYR A 31 8.15 9.37 24.91
CA TYR A 31 7.51 8.07 24.69
C TYR A 31 6.04 7.97 25.16
N GLY A 32 5.39 9.10 25.46
CA GLY A 32 4.01 9.12 25.94
C GLY A 32 3.01 8.55 24.91
N ASN A 33 2.05 7.76 25.38
CA ASN A 33 1.00 7.23 24.52
C ASN A 33 0.10 8.36 24.01
N ALA A 34 0.13 8.61 22.70
CA ALA A 34 -0.59 9.69 22.03
C ALA A 34 -2.12 9.62 22.19
N SER A 35 -2.69 8.46 22.50
CA SER A 35 -4.13 8.27 22.68
C SER A 35 -4.63 8.68 24.09
N GLN A 36 -3.73 8.96 25.02
CA GLN A 36 -4.10 9.26 26.39
C GLN A 36 -4.36 10.77 26.62
N PRO A 37 -5.22 11.15 27.59
CA PRO A 37 -5.62 12.56 27.81
C PRO A 37 -4.63 13.38 28.67
N TYR A 38 -3.63 12.76 29.29
CA TYR A 38 -2.70 13.47 30.17
C TYR A 38 -1.68 14.35 29.43
N SER A 39 -1.07 15.30 30.13
CA SER A 39 -0.18 16.33 29.52
C SER A 39 1.04 15.73 28.82
N PHE A 40 1.60 14.64 29.32
CA PHE A 40 2.76 13.94 28.74
C PHE A 40 2.50 13.38 27.33
N SER A 41 1.24 13.16 26.97
CA SER A 41 0.83 12.66 25.66
C SER A 41 0.65 13.75 24.60
N ARG A 42 0.68 15.03 24.98
CA ARG A 42 0.38 16.13 24.05
C ARG A 42 1.41 16.24 22.91
N LYS A 43 2.70 16.12 23.23
CA LYS A 43 3.78 16.18 22.25
C LYS A 43 3.71 15.03 21.24
N PRO A 44 3.69 13.75 21.66
CA PRO A 44 3.53 12.64 20.72
C PRO A 44 2.27 12.76 19.84
N LYS A 45 1.14 13.15 20.42
CA LYS A 45 -0.11 13.36 19.67
C LYS A 45 0.05 14.42 18.59
N LYS A 46 0.66 15.57 18.94
CA LYS A 46 0.91 16.65 17.99
C LYS A 46 1.86 16.21 16.87
N ALA A 47 2.95 15.53 17.21
CA ALA A 47 3.93 15.05 16.22
C ALA A 47 3.32 14.08 15.21
N ILE A 48 2.46 13.15 15.66
CA ILE A 48 1.73 12.23 14.76
C ILE A 48 0.78 13.02 13.86
N ALA A 49 0.08 14.01 14.37
CA ALA A 49 -0.82 14.83 13.55
C ALA A 49 -0.06 15.66 12.50
N GLU A 50 1.09 16.23 12.87
CA GLU A 50 1.95 16.99 11.96
C GLU A 50 2.55 16.08 10.87
N ALA A 51 3.06 14.91 11.24
CA ALA A 51 3.58 13.93 10.28
C ALA A 51 2.49 13.47 9.30
N ARG A 52 1.28 13.23 9.80
CA ARG A 52 0.12 12.86 8.98
C ARG A 52 -0.24 13.96 7.97
N ALA A 53 -0.26 15.23 8.41
CA ALA A 53 -0.55 16.36 7.54
C ALA A 53 0.50 16.52 6.43
N VAL A 54 1.79 16.39 6.76
CA VAL A 54 2.88 16.45 5.77
C VAL A 54 2.76 15.33 4.73
N ILE A 55 2.48 14.10 5.15
CA ILE A 55 2.31 12.97 4.22
C ILE A 55 1.10 13.21 3.32
N ALA A 56 -0.02 13.64 3.88
CA ALA A 56 -1.23 13.95 3.12
C ALA A 56 -0.98 15.01 2.04
N GLU A 57 -0.28 16.10 2.39
CA GLU A 57 0.11 17.14 1.44
C GLU A 57 0.98 16.58 0.29
N CYS A 58 1.93 15.70 0.60
CA CYS A 58 2.81 15.10 -0.40
C CYS A 58 2.08 14.25 -1.46
N ILE A 59 0.94 13.67 -1.11
CA ILE A 59 0.17 12.77 -2.00
C ILE A 59 -1.20 13.36 -2.39
N ASN A 60 -1.44 14.64 -2.08
CA ASN A 60 -2.70 15.35 -2.35
C ASN A 60 -3.92 14.63 -1.77
N ALA A 61 -3.81 14.24 -0.49
CA ALA A 61 -4.87 13.60 0.28
C ALA A 61 -5.24 14.45 1.51
N ASP A 62 -6.37 14.12 2.16
CA ASP A 62 -6.71 14.71 3.45
C ASP A 62 -5.99 13.97 4.60
N PRO A 63 -5.60 14.65 5.70
CA PRO A 63 -4.94 14.03 6.84
C PRO A 63 -5.72 12.84 7.44
N GLU A 64 -7.03 12.88 7.38
CA GLU A 64 -7.93 11.83 7.84
C GLU A 64 -7.86 10.55 7.00
N GLU A 65 -7.34 10.62 5.77
CA GLU A 65 -7.14 9.48 4.87
C GLU A 65 -5.81 8.76 5.12
N ILE A 66 -4.92 9.33 5.95
CA ILE A 66 -3.60 8.76 6.23
C ILE A 66 -3.64 7.87 7.48
N TYR A 67 -3.26 6.63 7.33
CA TYR A 67 -3.15 5.65 8.41
C TYR A 67 -1.74 5.08 8.48
N PHE A 68 -1.15 5.11 9.68
CA PHE A 68 0.15 4.51 9.93
C PHE A 68 0.01 3.03 10.25
N THR A 69 0.81 2.20 9.59
CA THR A 69 0.87 0.75 9.79
C THR A 69 2.29 0.31 10.13
N SER A 70 2.47 -0.94 10.51
CA SER A 70 3.79 -1.51 10.80
C SER A 70 4.66 -1.72 9.55
N GLY A 71 4.07 -1.62 8.34
CA GLY A 71 4.76 -1.80 7.08
C GLY A 71 3.82 -2.14 5.94
N GLY A 72 4.36 -2.29 4.71
CA GLY A 72 3.60 -2.56 3.49
C GLY A 72 2.70 -3.79 3.60
N THR A 73 3.19 -4.88 4.20
CA THR A 73 2.39 -6.09 4.36
C THR A 73 1.09 -5.85 5.14
N GLU A 74 1.11 -5.06 6.20
CA GLU A 74 -0.10 -4.69 6.93
C GLU A 74 -1.01 -3.80 6.09
N SER A 75 -0.45 -2.82 5.39
CA SER A 75 -1.20 -1.91 4.51
C SER A 75 -1.90 -2.65 3.39
N ASP A 76 -1.21 -3.56 2.70
CA ASP A 76 -1.77 -4.38 1.62
C ASP A 76 -2.91 -5.28 2.13
N ASN A 77 -2.68 -5.94 3.27
CA ASN A 77 -3.72 -6.77 3.92
C ASN A 77 -4.93 -5.92 4.30
N TRP A 78 -4.72 -4.74 4.84
CA TRP A 78 -5.81 -3.85 5.23
C TRP A 78 -6.59 -3.37 4.01
N ALA A 79 -5.92 -2.92 2.96
CA ALA A 79 -6.57 -2.47 1.74
C ALA A 79 -7.42 -3.57 1.08
N ILE A 80 -6.84 -4.75 0.87
CA ILE A 80 -7.49 -5.87 0.18
C ILE A 80 -8.62 -6.45 1.03
N LYS A 81 -8.33 -6.83 2.27
CA LYS A 81 -9.34 -7.44 3.15
C LYS A 81 -10.39 -6.43 3.61
N GLY A 82 -9.98 -5.19 3.90
CA GLY A 82 -10.90 -4.11 4.25
C GLY A 82 -11.87 -3.80 3.12
N SER A 83 -11.39 -3.73 1.89
CA SER A 83 -12.22 -3.55 0.70
C SER A 83 -13.19 -4.72 0.53
N ALA A 84 -12.73 -5.96 0.62
CA ALA A 84 -13.56 -7.15 0.50
C ALA A 84 -14.67 -7.20 1.57
N PHE A 85 -14.33 -6.87 2.83
CA PHE A 85 -15.26 -6.99 3.96
C PHE A 85 -16.17 -5.77 4.14
N SER A 86 -15.87 -4.65 3.50
CA SER A 86 -16.67 -3.42 3.62
C SER A 86 -18.03 -3.49 2.93
N ASP A 87 -18.25 -4.50 2.10
CA ASP A 87 -19.46 -4.65 1.31
C ASP A 87 -20.05 -6.06 1.44
N SER A 88 -21.37 -6.13 1.64
CA SER A 88 -22.12 -7.40 1.73
C SER A 88 -22.34 -8.06 0.36
N GLY A 89 -21.92 -7.43 -0.75
CA GLY A 89 -22.23 -7.87 -2.11
C GLY A 89 -21.27 -8.89 -2.72
N HIS A 90 -20.22 -9.33 -2.02
CA HIS A 90 -19.16 -10.20 -2.56
C HIS A 90 -18.57 -9.67 -3.86
N HIS A 91 -18.16 -8.41 -3.85
CA HIS A 91 -17.56 -7.78 -5.01
C HIS A 91 -16.16 -8.32 -5.27
N ALA A 92 -15.79 -8.38 -6.55
CA ALA A 92 -14.52 -8.93 -6.98
C ALA A 92 -13.34 -7.99 -6.72
N THR A 93 -12.20 -8.58 -6.39
CA THR A 93 -10.89 -7.94 -6.44
C THR A 93 -10.18 -8.36 -7.71
N ILE A 94 -9.52 -7.42 -8.38
CA ILE A 94 -8.60 -7.70 -9.49
C ILE A 94 -7.19 -7.34 -9.04
N THR A 95 -6.24 -8.20 -9.30
CA THR A 95 -4.82 -7.97 -9.02
C THR A 95 -3.96 -8.54 -10.15
N SER A 96 -2.64 -8.33 -10.12
CA SER A 96 -1.75 -8.92 -11.11
C SER A 96 -1.11 -10.22 -10.61
N GLN A 97 -0.61 -11.05 -11.55
CA GLN A 97 0.13 -12.27 -11.21
C GLN A 97 1.55 -11.99 -10.70
N ILE A 98 2.04 -10.76 -10.87
CA ILE A 98 3.40 -10.33 -10.53
C ILE A 98 3.47 -9.43 -9.28
N GLU A 99 2.45 -9.47 -8.45
CA GLU A 99 2.40 -8.70 -7.20
C GLU A 99 3.37 -9.22 -6.15
N HIS A 100 3.66 -8.36 -5.18
CA HIS A 100 4.33 -8.79 -3.95
C HIS A 100 3.47 -9.83 -3.21
N HIS A 101 4.10 -10.79 -2.54
CA HIS A 101 3.42 -11.86 -1.81
C HIS A 101 2.40 -11.37 -0.76
N ALA A 102 2.60 -10.18 -0.19
CA ALA A 102 1.62 -9.58 0.73
C ALA A 102 0.26 -9.35 0.06
N VAL A 103 0.26 -8.94 -1.22
CA VAL A 103 -0.95 -8.77 -2.03
C VAL A 103 -1.51 -10.13 -2.43
N LEU A 104 -0.70 -11.01 -3.04
CA LEU A 104 -1.14 -12.33 -3.51
C LEU A 104 -1.77 -13.16 -2.39
N HIS A 105 -1.08 -13.30 -1.24
CA HIS A 105 -1.62 -14.08 -0.11
C HIS A 105 -2.86 -13.44 0.52
N SER A 106 -2.99 -12.11 0.47
CA SER A 106 -4.22 -11.44 0.95
C SER A 106 -5.39 -11.72 0.02
N CYS A 107 -5.17 -11.69 -1.30
CA CYS A 107 -6.16 -12.06 -2.30
C CYS A 107 -6.57 -13.53 -2.17
N GLU A 108 -5.62 -14.46 -2.07
CA GLU A 108 -5.90 -15.88 -1.81
C GLU A 108 -6.72 -16.10 -0.54
N ALA A 109 -6.44 -15.34 0.53
CA ALA A 109 -7.19 -15.46 1.78
C ALA A 109 -8.64 -15.00 1.63
N THR A 110 -8.90 -13.93 0.87
CA THR A 110 -10.27 -13.47 0.59
C THR A 110 -11.00 -14.43 -0.35
N GLU A 111 -10.32 -15.00 -1.35
CA GLU A 111 -10.88 -15.99 -2.26
C GLU A 111 -11.35 -17.26 -1.53
N ARG A 112 -10.54 -17.78 -0.57
CA ARG A 112 -10.89 -18.96 0.23
C ARG A 112 -12.17 -18.80 1.05
N ILE A 113 -12.57 -17.58 1.35
CA ILE A 113 -13.82 -17.28 2.09
C ILE A 113 -14.95 -16.75 1.20
N GLY A 114 -14.78 -16.88 -0.14
CA GLY A 114 -15.85 -16.66 -1.10
C GLY A 114 -15.89 -15.32 -1.81
N TYR A 115 -14.86 -14.46 -1.66
CA TYR A 115 -14.73 -13.23 -2.44
C TYR A 115 -14.01 -13.53 -3.76
N PRO A 116 -14.59 -13.22 -4.93
CA PRO A 116 -13.95 -13.50 -6.20
C PRO A 116 -12.68 -12.68 -6.39
N VAL A 117 -11.62 -13.34 -6.88
CA VAL A 117 -10.36 -12.66 -7.25
C VAL A 117 -10.00 -13.02 -8.69
N ALA A 118 -9.60 -12.03 -9.48
CA ALA A 118 -9.05 -12.22 -10.80
C ALA A 118 -7.59 -11.77 -10.83
N TYR A 119 -6.72 -12.60 -11.44
CA TYR A 119 -5.29 -12.35 -11.53
C TYR A 119 -4.93 -12.03 -12.98
N LEU A 120 -4.60 -10.76 -13.26
CA LEU A 120 -4.23 -10.28 -14.59
C LEU A 120 -2.87 -10.87 -15.01
N PRO A 121 -2.77 -11.44 -16.19
CA PRO A 121 -1.48 -11.83 -16.76
C PRO A 121 -0.68 -10.59 -17.15
N ALA A 122 0.63 -10.64 -16.96
CA ALA A 122 1.58 -9.68 -17.49
C ALA A 122 2.04 -10.08 -18.89
N ASP A 123 2.50 -9.12 -19.67
CA ASP A 123 3.21 -9.38 -20.94
C ASP A 123 4.65 -9.84 -20.71
N GLU A 124 5.41 -10.02 -21.81
CA GLU A 124 6.81 -10.49 -21.76
C GLU A 124 7.75 -9.50 -21.05
N GLU A 125 7.40 -8.22 -20.98
CA GLU A 125 8.13 -7.20 -20.24
C GLU A 125 7.60 -7.01 -18.81
N GLY A 126 6.66 -7.81 -18.37
CA GLY A 126 6.05 -7.71 -17.05
C GLY A 126 5.04 -6.57 -16.90
N ARG A 127 4.44 -6.07 -17.98
CA ARG A 127 3.44 -5.00 -17.95
C ARG A 127 2.03 -5.56 -17.91
N ILE A 128 1.18 -4.89 -17.15
CA ILE A 128 -0.27 -5.09 -17.19
C ILE A 128 -0.86 -4.08 -18.15
N LEU A 129 -1.31 -4.56 -19.30
CA LEU A 129 -1.87 -3.69 -20.34
C LEU A 129 -3.28 -3.23 -19.97
N PRO A 130 -3.64 -1.95 -20.24
CA PRO A 130 -4.99 -1.44 -20.04
C PRO A 130 -6.08 -2.32 -20.70
N GLU A 131 -5.83 -2.82 -21.90
CA GLU A 131 -6.74 -3.71 -22.62
C GLU A 131 -6.90 -5.08 -21.94
N THR A 132 -5.92 -5.49 -21.14
CA THR A 132 -6.04 -6.70 -20.32
C THR A 132 -6.98 -6.44 -19.16
N LEU A 133 -6.82 -5.34 -18.44
CA LEU A 133 -7.74 -4.95 -17.36
C LEU A 133 -9.18 -4.80 -17.88
N ASP A 134 -9.39 -4.12 -18.99
CA ASP A 134 -10.71 -3.87 -19.60
C ASP A 134 -11.49 -5.18 -19.87
N ARG A 135 -10.80 -6.27 -20.17
CA ARG A 135 -11.42 -7.60 -20.37
C ARG A 135 -11.84 -8.31 -19.09
N TYR A 136 -11.24 -7.95 -17.94
CA TYR A 136 -11.50 -8.60 -16.65
C TYR A 136 -12.42 -7.79 -15.74
N ILE A 137 -12.43 -6.46 -15.89
CA ILE A 137 -13.18 -5.55 -15.04
C ILE A 137 -14.69 -5.59 -15.36
N SER A 138 -15.50 -5.35 -14.34
CA SER A 138 -16.94 -5.24 -14.46
C SER A 138 -17.50 -4.36 -13.35
N ASP A 139 -18.79 -3.99 -13.44
CA ASP A 139 -19.49 -3.22 -12.40
C ASP A 139 -19.56 -3.94 -11.04
N ARG A 140 -19.12 -5.20 -10.98
CA ARG A 140 -18.95 -5.97 -9.74
C ARG A 140 -17.54 -5.91 -9.18
N THR A 141 -16.61 -5.25 -9.86
CA THR A 141 -15.25 -5.06 -9.35
C THR A 141 -15.24 -3.97 -8.30
N ARG A 142 -14.72 -4.29 -7.13
CA ARG A 142 -14.60 -3.34 -6.01
C ARG A 142 -13.22 -2.71 -5.92
N LEU A 143 -12.20 -3.51 -6.15
CA LEU A 143 -10.79 -3.10 -6.01
C LEU A 143 -9.97 -3.62 -7.18
N VAL A 144 -9.13 -2.74 -7.73
CA VAL A 144 -8.03 -3.10 -8.63
C VAL A 144 -6.72 -2.75 -7.92
N SER A 145 -5.89 -3.75 -7.65
CA SER A 145 -4.60 -3.60 -6.97
C SER A 145 -3.47 -4.04 -7.88
N VAL A 146 -2.63 -3.09 -8.29
CA VAL A 146 -1.48 -3.34 -9.18
C VAL A 146 -0.24 -2.65 -8.63
N ILE A 147 0.86 -3.39 -8.53
CA ILE A 147 2.16 -2.87 -8.10
C ILE A 147 2.65 -1.81 -9.09
N THR A 148 2.98 -0.62 -8.61
CA THR A 148 3.42 0.48 -9.47
C THR A 148 4.76 0.19 -10.16
N ALA A 149 5.70 -0.37 -9.40
CA ALA A 149 7.02 -0.76 -9.88
C ALA A 149 7.40 -2.09 -9.24
N ASN A 150 7.62 -3.11 -10.06
CA ASN A 150 7.98 -4.43 -9.54
C ASN A 150 9.41 -4.40 -9.00
N ASN A 151 9.57 -4.80 -7.75
CA ASN A 151 10.85 -4.76 -7.03
C ASN A 151 11.88 -5.80 -7.50
N GLU A 152 11.46 -6.82 -8.25
CA GLU A 152 12.34 -7.88 -8.74
C GLU A 152 12.79 -7.65 -10.19
N ILE A 153 11.86 -7.32 -11.09
CA ILE A 153 12.12 -7.14 -12.51
C ILE A 153 12.24 -5.67 -12.96
N GLY A 154 11.86 -4.73 -12.09
CA GLY A 154 12.01 -3.28 -12.34
C GLY A 154 10.96 -2.67 -13.28
N THR A 155 10.00 -3.44 -13.76
CA THR A 155 8.95 -2.94 -14.66
C THR A 155 8.05 -1.95 -13.94
N ILE A 156 7.82 -0.79 -14.58
CA ILE A 156 6.90 0.26 -14.11
C ILE A 156 5.59 0.15 -14.89
N GLN A 157 4.47 0.14 -14.18
CA GLN A 157 3.13 0.02 -14.76
C GLN A 157 2.55 1.37 -15.16
N ASP A 158 1.67 1.38 -16.14
CA ASP A 158 0.82 2.54 -16.48
C ASP A 158 -0.35 2.66 -15.50
N ILE A 159 -0.03 3.09 -14.27
CA ILE A 159 -1.03 3.22 -13.20
C ILE A 159 -2.13 4.22 -13.57
N ALA A 160 -1.81 5.29 -14.30
CA ALA A 160 -2.81 6.28 -14.70
C ALA A 160 -3.85 5.66 -15.63
N GLY A 161 -3.42 4.97 -16.69
CA GLY A 161 -4.32 4.28 -17.61
C GLY A 161 -5.15 3.18 -16.96
N LEU A 162 -4.55 2.42 -16.04
CA LEU A 162 -5.26 1.38 -15.27
C LEU A 162 -6.28 2.00 -14.30
N ALA A 163 -5.95 3.11 -13.65
CA ALA A 163 -6.85 3.83 -12.76
C ALA A 163 -8.06 4.42 -13.50
N ASP A 164 -7.84 5.01 -14.67
CA ASP A 164 -8.93 5.57 -15.49
C ASP A 164 -9.97 4.49 -15.82
N ILE A 165 -9.54 3.31 -16.25
CA ILE A 165 -10.43 2.17 -16.52
C ILE A 165 -11.14 1.73 -15.24
N SER A 166 -10.41 1.60 -14.12
CA SER A 166 -10.97 1.16 -12.84
C SER A 166 -12.07 2.12 -12.36
N HIS A 167 -11.80 3.41 -12.40
CA HIS A 167 -12.75 4.43 -11.96
C HIS A 167 -13.97 4.53 -12.88
N ALA A 168 -13.82 4.30 -14.19
CA ALA A 168 -14.94 4.25 -15.13
C ALA A 168 -15.95 3.15 -14.79
N HIS A 169 -15.51 2.08 -14.13
CA HIS A 169 -16.36 0.99 -13.63
C HIS A 169 -16.76 1.14 -12.15
N GLY A 170 -16.40 2.25 -11.51
CA GLY A 170 -16.69 2.51 -10.08
C GLY A 170 -15.83 1.69 -9.11
N ALA A 171 -14.77 1.05 -9.58
CA ALA A 171 -13.79 0.36 -8.74
C ALA A 171 -12.76 1.35 -8.17
N MET A 172 -12.21 1.00 -6.97
CA MET A 172 -11.08 1.72 -6.37
C MET A 172 -9.76 1.19 -6.92
#